data_573dc0b9afb505f33cbfe8332c893a2a
#
_entry.id   573dc0b9afb505f33cbfe8332c893a2a
#
_cell.length_a   1.000
_cell.length_b   1.000
_cell.length_c   1.000
_cell.angle_alpha   90.00
_cell.angle_beta   90.00
_cell.angle_gamma   90.00
#
_symmetry.space_group_name_H-M   'P 1'
#
loop_
_entity.id
_entity.type
_entity.pdbx_description
1 polymer ?
#
loop_
_entity_poly.entity_id
_entity_poly.type
_entity_poly.pdbx_seq_one_letter_code
_entity_poly.pdbx_strand_id
1 'polypeptide(L)'
;WRTLSPKWRGVWTSGSTLPVDYNDPKVRKIAVLMTDGENTPWQSSDPETEAQTYTKLGNTCQGMKDNGIIIYTITFQAPANIDPYYSACATTPDHHFFSAPTEADLEEAFGRIGSEITRDNVRLVR
;
A
#
# COMPACT_ATOMS: atom_id res chain seq x y z
N TRP A 1 -3.49 2.90 -6.35
CA TRP A 1 -2.77 4.08 -6.84
C TRP A 1 -3.70 5.13 -7.46
N ARG A 2 -4.47 4.76 -8.45
CA ARG A 2 -5.35 5.69 -9.18
C ARG A 2 -6.35 6.40 -8.25
N THR A 3 -6.95 5.68 -7.31
CA THR A 3 -7.93 6.23 -6.34
C THR A 3 -7.34 7.27 -5.39
N LEU A 4 -6.03 7.27 -5.19
CA LEU A 4 -5.32 8.23 -4.36
C LEU A 4 -4.74 9.41 -5.16
N SER A 5 -4.73 9.31 -6.50
CA SER A 5 -4.13 10.31 -7.39
C SER A 5 -5.08 11.49 -7.64
N PRO A 6 -4.63 12.74 -7.48
CA PRO A 6 -5.43 13.93 -7.79
C PRO A 6 -5.81 14.03 -9.26
N LYS A 7 -5.14 13.30 -10.16
CA LYS A 7 -5.48 13.21 -11.60
C LYS A 7 -6.87 12.62 -11.84
N TRP A 8 -7.45 11.92 -10.85
CA TRP A 8 -8.78 11.33 -10.92
C TRP A 8 -9.85 12.18 -10.23
N ARG A 9 -9.52 13.42 -9.88
CA ARG A 9 -10.45 14.38 -9.29
C ARG A 9 -11.61 14.64 -10.26
N GLY A 10 -12.83 14.56 -9.74
CA GLY A 10 -14.06 14.77 -10.52
C GLY A 10 -14.48 13.62 -11.43
N VAL A 11 -13.69 12.54 -11.55
CA VAL A 11 -14.06 11.37 -12.37
C VAL A 11 -15.20 10.57 -11.74
N TRP A 12 -15.18 10.45 -10.40
CA TRP A 12 -16.16 9.64 -9.66
C TRP A 12 -17.45 10.37 -9.35
N THR A 13 -17.35 11.67 -9.11
CA THR A 13 -18.51 12.54 -8.84
C THR A 13 -18.23 13.94 -9.38
N SER A 14 -19.17 14.46 -10.15
CA SER A 14 -19.11 15.82 -10.67
C SER A 14 -18.99 16.83 -9.51
N GLY A 15 -18.02 17.71 -9.56
CA GLY A 15 -17.77 18.73 -8.53
C GLY A 15 -17.00 18.26 -7.29
N SER A 16 -16.58 16.99 -7.22
CA SER A 16 -15.76 16.52 -6.12
C SER A 16 -14.35 17.11 -6.16
N THR A 17 -13.86 17.58 -5.03
CA THR A 17 -12.47 18.02 -4.82
C THR A 17 -11.54 16.83 -4.46
N LEU A 18 -12.09 15.63 -4.33
CA LEU A 18 -11.35 14.42 -4.01
C LEU A 18 -10.95 13.66 -5.31
N PRO A 19 -9.82 12.97 -5.31
CA PRO A 19 -8.77 12.94 -4.29
C PRO A 19 -8.01 14.27 -4.21
N VAL A 20 -7.61 14.66 -3.00
CA VAL A 20 -6.79 15.87 -2.75
C VAL A 20 -5.39 15.75 -3.35
N ASP A 21 -4.64 16.85 -3.39
CA ASP A 21 -3.25 16.84 -3.85
C ASP A 21 -2.36 15.94 -2.98
N TYR A 22 -1.25 15.46 -3.53
CA TYR A 22 -0.35 14.53 -2.82
C TYR A 22 0.27 15.16 -1.56
N ASN A 23 0.53 16.45 -1.60
CA ASN A 23 1.21 17.17 -0.54
C ASN A 23 0.24 18.07 0.27
N ASP A 24 -1.05 17.74 0.29
CA ASP A 24 -2.00 18.47 1.13
C ASP A 24 -1.62 18.29 2.62
N PRO A 25 -1.29 19.38 3.34
CA PRO A 25 -0.83 19.28 4.73
C PRO A 25 -1.93 18.81 5.70
N LYS A 26 -3.18 18.84 5.28
CA LYS A 26 -4.34 18.43 6.08
C LYS A 26 -4.74 16.98 5.88
N VAL A 27 -4.19 16.31 4.86
CA VAL A 27 -4.60 14.95 4.48
C VAL A 27 -3.39 14.06 4.27
N ARG A 28 -3.29 13.00 5.04
CA ARG A 28 -2.35 11.90 4.80
C ARG A 28 -3.00 10.85 3.91
N LYS A 29 -2.28 10.42 2.88
CA LYS A 29 -2.67 9.30 2.04
C LYS A 29 -1.97 8.05 2.53
N ILE A 30 -2.75 7.03 2.84
CA ILE A 30 -2.27 5.76 3.35
C ILE A 30 -2.82 4.65 2.46
N ALA A 31 -1.96 3.75 2.06
CA ALA A 31 -2.31 2.53 1.35
C ALA A 31 -1.96 1.31 2.20
N VAL A 32 -2.88 0.38 2.33
CA VAL A 32 -2.63 -0.93 2.92
C VAL A 32 -2.74 -1.96 1.81
N LEU A 33 -1.66 -2.66 1.54
CA LEU A 33 -1.57 -3.73 0.56
C LEU A 33 -1.46 -5.06 1.29
N MET A 34 -2.43 -5.94 1.07
CA MET A 34 -2.42 -7.28 1.62
C MET A 34 -2.40 -8.31 0.50
N THR A 35 -1.62 -9.36 0.69
CA THR A 35 -1.58 -10.53 -0.20
C THR A 35 -1.56 -11.82 0.61
N ASP A 36 -2.14 -12.86 0.03
CA ASP A 36 -2.13 -14.24 0.54
C ASP A 36 -1.35 -15.20 -0.37
N GLY A 37 -0.68 -14.68 -1.37
CA GLY A 37 0.05 -15.50 -2.34
C GLY A 37 0.95 -14.75 -3.28
N GLU A 38 1.48 -15.48 -4.23
CA GLU A 38 2.36 -14.98 -5.26
C GLU A 38 1.62 -14.12 -6.29
N ASN A 39 2.33 -13.15 -6.88
CA ASN A 39 1.80 -12.39 -7.99
C ASN A 39 1.66 -13.30 -9.22
N THR A 40 0.43 -13.55 -9.62
CA THR A 40 0.19 -14.28 -10.88
C THR A 40 0.22 -13.30 -12.05
N PRO A 41 0.91 -13.65 -13.15
CA PRO A 41 0.85 -12.85 -14.36
C PRO A 41 -0.59 -12.70 -14.85
N TRP A 42 -0.97 -11.50 -15.24
CA TRP A 42 -2.28 -11.26 -15.88
C TRP A 42 -2.34 -12.01 -17.20
N GLN A 43 -3.42 -12.71 -17.42
CA GLN A 43 -3.59 -13.69 -18.49
C GLN A 43 -3.40 -13.13 -19.90
N SER A 44 -2.71 -13.81 -20.69
CA SER A 44 -2.91 -14.52 -21.94
C SER A 44 -2.36 -13.95 -23.23
N SER A 45 -2.21 -12.70 -23.51
CA SER A 45 -1.66 -12.23 -24.79
C SER A 45 -0.25 -11.67 -24.71
N ASP A 46 0.20 -11.40 -23.48
CA ASP A 46 1.54 -10.93 -23.22
C ASP A 46 2.08 -11.75 -22.01
N PRO A 47 2.94 -12.75 -22.26
CA PRO A 47 3.43 -13.62 -21.19
C PRO A 47 4.39 -12.87 -20.28
N GLU A 48 3.83 -12.13 -19.32
CA GLU A 48 4.63 -11.56 -18.25
C GLU A 48 5.19 -12.67 -17.38
N THR A 49 6.46 -12.61 -17.10
CA THR A 49 7.08 -13.47 -16.11
C THR A 49 6.72 -12.99 -14.70
N GLU A 50 6.74 -13.88 -13.73
CA GLU A 50 6.55 -13.52 -12.32
C GLU A 50 7.50 -12.39 -11.88
N ALA A 51 8.76 -12.45 -12.31
CA ALA A 51 9.75 -11.41 -12.04
C ALA A 51 9.33 -10.02 -12.56
N GLN A 52 8.68 -9.97 -13.74
CA GLN A 52 8.16 -8.71 -14.29
C GLN A 52 7.00 -8.15 -13.46
N THR A 53 6.14 -9.02 -12.91
CA THR A 53 5.04 -8.58 -12.04
C THR A 53 5.56 -7.96 -10.75
N TYR A 54 6.59 -8.55 -10.13
CA TYR A 54 7.25 -7.96 -8.94
C TYR A 54 8.00 -6.66 -9.27
N THR A 55 8.62 -6.57 -10.44
CA THR A 55 9.23 -5.31 -10.90
C THR A 55 8.19 -4.19 -11.04
N LYS A 56 7.03 -4.49 -11.63
CA LYS A 56 5.92 -3.53 -11.73
C LYS A 56 5.37 -3.12 -10.37
N LEU A 57 5.24 -4.08 -9.45
CA LEU A 57 4.85 -3.82 -8.06
C LEU A 57 5.84 -2.84 -7.42
N GLY A 58 7.14 -3.13 -7.47
CA GLY A 58 8.18 -2.29 -6.90
C GLY A 58 8.18 -0.86 -7.46
N ASN A 59 8.06 -0.72 -8.77
CA ASN A 59 7.97 0.59 -9.43
C ASN A 59 6.72 1.37 -9.00
N THR A 60 5.58 0.69 -8.86
CA THR A 60 4.33 1.30 -8.39
C THR A 60 4.49 1.77 -6.95
N CYS A 61 5.02 0.94 -6.07
CA CYS A 61 5.27 1.30 -4.67
C CYS A 61 6.24 2.48 -4.55
N GLN A 62 7.32 2.49 -5.34
CA GLN A 62 8.27 3.60 -5.35
C GLN A 62 7.60 4.90 -5.80
N GLY A 63 6.81 4.86 -6.88
CA GLY A 63 6.05 6.02 -7.34
C GLY A 63 5.07 6.55 -6.29
N MET A 64 4.44 5.67 -5.50
CA MET A 64 3.57 6.07 -4.39
C MET A 64 4.37 6.73 -3.26
N LYS A 65 5.50 6.14 -2.85
CA LYS A 65 6.39 6.69 -1.82
C LYS A 65 6.95 8.05 -2.21
N ASP A 66 7.36 8.22 -3.46
CA ASP A 66 7.89 9.50 -3.99
C ASP A 66 6.83 10.62 -3.95
N ASN A 67 5.56 10.25 -3.93
CA ASN A 67 4.44 11.19 -3.79
C ASN A 67 3.92 11.29 -2.35
N GLY A 68 4.69 10.85 -1.36
CA GLY A 68 4.37 10.99 0.06
C GLY A 68 3.25 10.08 0.57
N ILE A 69 2.90 9.03 -0.17
CA ILE A 69 1.92 8.04 0.27
C ILE A 69 2.60 7.04 1.21
N ILE A 70 2.03 6.85 2.38
CA ILE A 70 2.50 5.84 3.34
C ILE A 70 1.92 4.48 2.92
N ILE A 71 2.79 3.49 2.76
CA ILE A 71 2.40 2.15 2.35
C ILE A 71 2.68 1.17 3.49
N TYR A 72 1.62 0.52 3.94
CA TYR A 72 1.70 -0.68 4.78
C TYR A 72 1.51 -1.90 3.90
N THR A 73 2.32 -2.92 4.11
CA THR A 73 2.20 -4.20 3.40
C THR A 73 2.05 -5.34 4.39
N ILE A 74 1.16 -6.28 4.07
CA ILE A 74 0.88 -7.45 4.89
C ILE A 74 0.95 -8.69 3.99
N THR A 75 1.79 -9.66 4.33
CA THR A 75 1.73 -11.01 3.75
C THR A 75 1.00 -11.93 4.72
N PHE A 76 -0.14 -12.50 4.28
CA PHE A 76 -0.98 -13.35 5.11
C PHE A 76 -0.93 -14.78 4.59
N GLN A 77 -0.42 -15.72 5.42
CA GLN A 77 -0.27 -17.12 5.05
C GLN A 77 0.41 -17.35 3.69
N ALA A 78 1.23 -16.40 3.28
CA ALA A 78 1.90 -16.39 1.99
C ALA A 78 3.26 -17.09 2.06
N PRO A 79 3.79 -17.57 0.93
CA PRO A 79 5.14 -18.12 0.86
C PRO A 79 6.19 -17.08 1.25
N ALA A 80 7.17 -17.46 2.07
CA ALA A 80 8.19 -16.54 2.57
C ALA A 80 9.11 -15.94 1.46
N ASN A 81 9.15 -16.57 0.29
CA ASN A 81 9.92 -16.07 -0.86
C ASN A 81 9.40 -14.73 -1.40
N ILE A 82 8.16 -14.36 -1.11
CA ILE A 82 7.59 -13.08 -1.56
C ILE A 82 7.80 -11.94 -0.56
N ASP A 83 8.09 -12.23 0.69
CA ASP A 83 8.29 -11.23 1.75
C ASP A 83 9.28 -10.11 1.37
N PRO A 84 10.43 -10.37 0.72
CA PRO A 84 11.35 -9.32 0.32
C PRO A 84 10.72 -8.26 -0.61
N TYR A 85 9.84 -8.66 -1.51
CA TYR A 85 9.18 -7.74 -2.45
C TYR A 85 8.19 -6.83 -1.74
N TYR A 86 7.41 -7.37 -0.81
CA TYR A 86 6.43 -6.61 -0.03
C TYR A 86 7.09 -5.76 1.05
N SER A 87 8.16 -6.25 1.66
CA SER A 87 8.99 -5.47 2.57
C SER A 87 9.61 -4.26 1.86
N ALA A 88 10.13 -4.42 0.65
CA ALA A 88 10.65 -3.31 -0.16
C ALA A 88 9.56 -2.33 -0.61
N CYS A 89 8.32 -2.80 -0.79
CA CYS A 89 7.16 -1.97 -1.13
C CYS A 89 6.72 -1.09 0.05
N ALA A 90 6.82 -1.57 1.27
CA ALA A 90 6.47 -0.81 2.47
C ALA A 90 7.28 0.49 2.58
N THR A 91 6.72 1.51 3.22
CA THR A 91 7.39 2.80 3.40
C THR A 91 8.71 2.64 4.18
N THR A 92 8.67 1.94 5.31
CA THR A 92 9.85 1.46 6.03
C THR A 92 9.62 -0.01 6.39
N PRO A 93 10.53 -0.92 6.03
CA PRO A 93 10.36 -2.35 6.27
C PRO A 93 10.07 -2.70 7.74
N ASP A 94 10.79 -2.06 8.66
CA ASP A 94 10.72 -2.39 10.09
C ASP A 94 9.40 -1.99 10.75
N HIS A 95 8.67 -1.02 10.19
CA HIS A 95 7.46 -0.47 10.80
C HIS A 95 6.19 -0.66 9.96
N HIS A 96 6.33 -0.83 8.66
CA HIS A 96 5.21 -0.83 7.73
C HIS A 96 5.04 -2.16 6.98
N PHE A 97 5.90 -3.15 7.23
CA PHE A 97 5.77 -4.50 6.70
C PHE A 97 5.41 -5.47 7.82
N PHE A 98 4.42 -6.31 7.58
CA PHE A 98 3.96 -7.35 8.50
C PHE A 98 3.86 -8.69 7.79
N SER A 99 4.57 -9.69 8.30
CA SER A 99 4.36 -11.08 7.92
C SER A 99 3.40 -11.70 8.94
N ALA A 100 2.24 -12.16 8.48
CA ALA A 100 1.17 -12.68 9.31
C ALA A 100 0.88 -14.15 8.94
N PRO A 101 1.60 -15.12 9.51
CA PRO A 101 1.37 -16.54 9.24
C PRO A 101 0.05 -17.06 9.84
N THR A 102 -0.50 -16.37 10.82
CA THR A 102 -1.75 -16.75 11.50
C THR A 102 -2.77 -15.59 11.51
N GLU A 103 -4.04 -15.94 11.79
CA GLU A 103 -5.10 -14.93 11.97
C GLU A 103 -4.80 -13.97 13.13
N ALA A 104 -4.21 -14.48 14.20
CA ALA A 104 -3.83 -13.66 15.36
C ALA A 104 -2.75 -12.60 14.96
N ASP A 105 -1.77 -13.00 14.15
CA ASP A 105 -0.76 -12.07 13.64
C ASP A 105 -1.37 -11.01 12.71
N LEU A 106 -2.39 -11.41 11.93
CA LEU A 106 -3.12 -10.49 11.06
C LEU A 106 -3.91 -9.45 11.87
N GLU A 107 -4.61 -9.89 12.92
CA GLU A 107 -5.33 -8.99 13.84
C GLU A 107 -4.36 -8.02 14.53
N GLU A 108 -3.20 -8.51 14.98
CA GLU A 108 -2.15 -7.66 15.57
C GLU A 108 -1.65 -6.62 14.55
N ALA A 109 -1.37 -7.03 13.31
CA ALA A 109 -0.92 -6.12 12.25
C ALA A 109 -1.93 -4.99 12.02
N PHE A 110 -3.22 -5.31 11.87
CA PHE A 110 -4.26 -4.30 11.71
C PHE A 110 -4.42 -3.41 12.95
N GLY A 111 -4.32 -3.98 14.15
CA GLY A 111 -4.35 -3.23 15.41
C GLY A 111 -3.22 -2.21 15.49
N ARG A 112 -2.01 -2.59 15.10
CA ARG A 112 -0.83 -1.70 15.07
C ARG A 112 -1.00 -0.60 14.02
N ILE A 113 -1.40 -0.94 12.81
CA ILE A 113 -1.68 0.04 11.73
C ILE A 113 -2.74 1.05 12.18
N GLY A 114 -3.85 0.57 12.73
CA GLY A 114 -4.93 1.42 13.24
C GLY A 114 -4.46 2.38 14.34
N SER A 115 -3.64 1.90 15.27
CA SER A 115 -3.08 2.70 16.36
C SER A 115 -2.12 3.78 15.84
N GLU A 116 -1.29 3.45 14.85
CA GLU A 116 -0.36 4.41 14.24
C GLU A 116 -1.10 5.50 13.47
N ILE A 117 -2.11 5.12 12.67
CA ILE A 117 -2.95 6.07 11.94
C ILE A 117 -3.68 7.01 12.91
N THR A 118 -4.23 6.49 13.99
CA THR A 118 -4.97 7.29 14.98
C THR A 118 -4.02 8.25 15.70
N ARG A 119 -2.85 7.79 16.12
CA ARG A 119 -1.85 8.62 16.79
C ARG A 119 -1.35 9.76 15.90
N ASP A 120 -1.13 9.48 14.64
CA ASP A 120 -0.69 10.48 13.67
C ASP A 120 -1.77 11.52 13.40
N ASN A 121 -3.05 11.12 13.36
CA ASN A 121 -4.18 12.05 13.23
C ASN A 121 -4.30 13.00 14.42
N VAL A 122 -4.06 12.53 15.63
CA VAL A 122 -4.05 13.38 16.85
C VAL A 122 -2.92 14.42 16.80
N ARG A 123 -1.78 14.10 16.19
CA ARG A 123 -0.69 15.07 15.99
C ARG A 123 -1.02 16.17 14.97
N LEU A 124 -1.85 15.88 13.97
CA LEU A 124 -2.26 16.84 12.94
C LEU A 124 -3.28 17.87 13.46
N VAL A 125 -3.99 17.58 14.53
CA VAL A 125 -5.00 18.47 15.15
C VAL A 125 -4.39 19.44 16.15
N ARG A 126 -3.14 19.22 16.54
CA ARG A 126 -2.36 20.11 17.40
C ARG A 126 -1.43 21.00 16.59
#